data_9deae74c703e4661381946b6c3001aef
#
_entry.id   9deae74c703e4661381946b6c3001aef
#
_cell.length_a   1.000
_cell.length_b   1.000
_cell.length_c   1.000
_cell.angle_alpha   90.00
_cell.angle_beta   90.00
_cell.angle_gamma   90.00
#
_symmetry.space_group_name_H-M   'P 1'
#
loop_
_entity.id
_entity.type
_entity.pdbx_description
1 polymer ?
#
loop_
_entity_poly.entity_id
_entity_poly.type
_entity_poly.pdbx_seq_one_letter_code
_entity_poly.pdbx_strand_id
1 'polypeptide(L)'
;MKRLFFSLCAVGLSCAAFGAGPEVNIVPKPLSVTPGAGTFTVTASTVIGVDKNAELRRSARIFAGEVAPVVGGVMKTAAEGDVRLAVDGSLEAEAYTLAVTPSGVEVCGGTPQGVFHGLQSLRQLVIDGEGVVPAVTVSDKPYFAHRGGMLDPCRHFWTVDEVKEYIDILAIHKLNKFHWHLTDDQGWRIEIKKYPRLTSFAAWRPEAEWKKWWNTADGRKYCEREDPAAQGGYYTQEDIRELVRYAAERHITIIPEIEMPAHSEEVLAAYPGLSCAGEPYKGSDFCVGNEETFTFLENVLTEVMALFPSEYIHIGGDEAGKQAWKSCPKCRRRMADEELKNE
;
A
#
# COMPACT_ATOMS: atom_id res chain seq x y z
N MET A 1 -80.96 -39.48 10.37
CA MET A 1 -79.78 -38.52 10.59
C MET A 1 -78.55 -39.20 10.08
N LYS A 2 -78.10 -38.78 8.86
CA LYS A 2 -76.90 -39.32 8.19
C LYS A 2 -75.76 -38.39 8.56
N ARG A 3 -74.70 -38.90 9.19
CA ARG A 3 -73.46 -38.17 9.44
C ARG A 3 -72.50 -38.33 8.19
N LEU A 4 -72.19 -37.26 7.49
CA LEU A 4 -71.15 -37.20 6.48
C LEU A 4 -69.82 -37.05 7.20
N PHE A 5 -68.86 -37.97 6.93
CA PHE A 5 -67.41 -37.80 7.23
C PHE A 5 -66.74 -37.15 6.06
N PHE A 6 -66.22 -35.95 6.28
CA PHE A 6 -65.27 -35.33 5.36
C PHE A 6 -63.88 -35.79 5.77
N SER A 7 -63.21 -36.52 4.86
CA SER A 7 -61.80 -36.87 4.97
C SER A 7 -60.98 -35.74 4.38
N LEU A 8 -60.25 -35.00 5.23
CA LEU A 8 -59.29 -33.98 4.75
C LEU A 8 -57.97 -34.70 4.39
N CYS A 9 -57.69 -34.81 3.09
CA CYS A 9 -56.35 -35.15 2.60
C CYS A 9 -55.43 -33.93 2.78
N ALA A 10 -54.58 -33.94 3.79
CA ALA A 10 -53.47 -32.98 3.90
C ALA A 10 -52.37 -33.36 2.88
N VAL A 11 -52.30 -32.61 1.80
CA VAL A 11 -51.15 -32.64 0.90
C VAL A 11 -50.02 -31.83 1.56
N GLY A 12 -49.05 -32.54 2.16
CA GLY A 12 -47.84 -31.94 2.69
C GLY A 12 -46.99 -31.43 1.52
N LEU A 13 -46.98 -30.10 1.27
CA LEU A 13 -45.94 -29.48 0.50
C LEU A 13 -44.64 -29.49 1.34
N SER A 14 -43.76 -30.44 1.08
CA SER A 14 -42.37 -30.36 1.53
C SER A 14 -41.68 -29.21 0.75
N CYS A 15 -41.66 -28.02 1.33
CA CYS A 15 -40.72 -27.01 0.94
C CYS A 15 -39.32 -27.55 1.27
N ALA A 16 -38.63 -28.09 0.28
CA ALA A 16 -37.16 -28.26 0.35
C ALA A 16 -36.60 -26.87 0.60
N ALA A 17 -36.20 -26.58 1.83
CA ALA A 17 -35.33 -25.45 2.12
C ALA A 17 -34.02 -25.75 1.36
N PHE A 18 -33.85 -25.13 0.23
CA PHE A 18 -32.52 -24.99 -0.36
C PHE A 18 -31.73 -24.16 0.66
N GLY A 19 -30.96 -24.84 1.52
CA GLY A 19 -29.95 -24.18 2.33
C GLY A 19 -29.14 -23.30 1.40
N ALA A 20 -29.16 -22.00 1.64
CA ALA A 20 -28.24 -21.12 0.96
C ALA A 20 -26.83 -21.69 1.17
N GLY A 21 -26.15 -22.06 0.09
CA GLY A 21 -24.76 -22.48 0.16
C GLY A 21 -23.93 -21.37 0.81
N PRO A 22 -22.68 -21.65 1.24
CA PRO A 22 -21.85 -20.64 1.87
C PRO A 22 -21.82 -19.40 1.00
N GLU A 23 -22.09 -18.24 1.62
CA GLU A 23 -22.14 -16.95 0.93
C GLU A 23 -20.74 -16.62 0.40
N VAL A 24 -20.66 -16.17 -0.85
CA VAL A 24 -19.38 -15.81 -1.51
C VAL A 24 -19.11 -14.32 -1.23
N ASN A 25 -18.30 -14.05 -0.21
CA ASN A 25 -17.92 -12.72 0.20
C ASN A 25 -16.50 -12.41 -0.30
N ILE A 26 -16.37 -11.54 -1.30
CA ILE A 26 -15.09 -11.07 -1.85
C ILE A 26 -15.08 -9.55 -1.84
N VAL A 27 -14.03 -8.95 -1.27
CA VAL A 27 -13.83 -7.50 -1.19
C VAL A 27 -12.51 -7.13 -1.90
N PRO A 28 -12.56 -6.21 -2.86
CA PRO A 28 -13.71 -5.54 -3.49
C PRO A 28 -14.66 -6.52 -4.17
N LYS A 29 -15.95 -6.14 -4.24
CA LYS A 29 -16.97 -6.97 -4.88
C LYS A 29 -16.64 -7.19 -6.36
N PRO A 30 -16.51 -8.45 -6.82
CA PRO A 30 -16.22 -8.73 -8.22
C PRO A 30 -17.35 -8.32 -9.18
N LEU A 31 -17.02 -8.12 -10.45
CA LEU A 31 -17.97 -7.79 -11.50
C LEU A 31 -19.02 -8.89 -11.70
N SER A 32 -18.60 -10.17 -11.62
CA SER A 32 -19.49 -11.30 -11.78
C SER A 32 -19.13 -12.42 -10.81
N VAL A 33 -20.14 -12.97 -10.16
CA VAL A 33 -20.04 -14.13 -9.27
C VAL A 33 -21.19 -15.07 -9.60
N THR A 34 -20.88 -16.29 -10.03
CA THR A 34 -21.87 -17.33 -10.35
C THR A 34 -21.63 -18.52 -9.44
N PRO A 35 -22.52 -18.79 -8.47
CA PRO A 35 -22.42 -19.97 -7.61
C PRO A 35 -22.50 -21.26 -8.39
N GLY A 36 -21.70 -22.27 -7.99
CA GLY A 36 -21.73 -23.64 -8.48
C GLY A 36 -22.27 -24.60 -7.43
N ALA A 37 -22.28 -25.89 -7.73
CA ALA A 37 -22.69 -26.95 -6.83
C ALA A 37 -21.48 -27.66 -6.19
N GLY A 38 -21.49 -27.82 -4.86
CA GLY A 38 -20.44 -28.49 -4.09
C GLY A 38 -19.36 -27.55 -3.56
N THR A 39 -18.29 -28.15 -3.06
CA THR A 39 -17.16 -27.44 -2.44
C THR A 39 -15.84 -28.08 -2.82
N PHE A 40 -14.76 -27.32 -2.73
CA PHE A 40 -13.38 -27.81 -2.78
C PHE A 40 -12.70 -27.56 -1.43
N THR A 41 -12.00 -28.56 -0.90
CA THR A 41 -11.28 -28.39 0.36
C THR A 41 -9.79 -28.18 0.10
N VAL A 42 -9.30 -27.01 0.50
CA VAL A 42 -7.88 -26.66 0.47
C VAL A 42 -7.22 -27.10 1.76
N THR A 43 -6.13 -27.85 1.67
CA THR A 43 -5.34 -28.36 2.80
C THR A 43 -3.85 -28.18 2.56
N ALA A 44 -3.01 -28.43 3.55
CA ALA A 44 -1.56 -28.42 3.38
C ALA A 44 -1.04 -29.43 2.30
N SER A 45 -1.83 -30.46 1.97
CA SER A 45 -1.51 -31.43 0.91
C SER A 45 -1.95 -30.99 -0.48
N THR A 46 -2.77 -29.93 -0.60
CA THR A 46 -3.16 -29.35 -1.89
C THR A 46 -1.93 -28.87 -2.64
N VAL A 47 -1.85 -29.16 -3.95
CA VAL A 47 -0.73 -28.77 -4.79
C VAL A 47 -1.11 -27.61 -5.68
N ILE A 48 -0.26 -26.57 -5.73
CA ILE A 48 -0.45 -25.45 -6.67
C ILE A 48 0.30 -25.78 -7.96
N GLY A 49 -0.47 -25.97 -9.04
CA GLY A 49 0.04 -26.21 -10.37
C GLY A 49 0.45 -24.90 -11.04
N VAL A 50 1.73 -24.77 -11.36
CA VAL A 50 2.30 -23.59 -12.01
C VAL A 50 3.44 -24.01 -12.93
N ASP A 51 3.48 -23.44 -14.12
CA ASP A 51 4.51 -23.66 -15.12
C ASP A 51 5.88 -23.06 -14.70
N LYS A 52 6.78 -22.85 -15.67
CA LYS A 52 8.11 -22.26 -15.41
C LYS A 52 8.09 -20.73 -15.21
N ASN A 53 6.93 -20.07 -15.29
CA ASN A 53 6.82 -18.63 -15.08
C ASN A 53 7.21 -18.24 -13.65
N ALA A 54 8.27 -17.43 -13.52
CA ALA A 54 8.84 -17.06 -12.23
C ALA A 54 7.90 -16.18 -11.38
N GLU A 55 7.11 -15.32 -12.03
CA GLU A 55 6.16 -14.43 -11.34
C GLU A 55 4.96 -15.22 -10.80
N LEU A 56 4.41 -16.16 -11.59
CA LEU A 56 3.35 -17.04 -11.09
C LEU A 56 3.82 -17.92 -9.94
N ARG A 57 5.07 -18.44 -9.99
CA ARG A 57 5.65 -19.19 -8.88
C ARG A 57 5.81 -18.35 -7.61
N ARG A 58 6.11 -17.06 -7.77
CA ARG A 58 6.17 -16.13 -6.65
C ARG A 58 4.79 -15.90 -6.05
N SER A 59 3.79 -15.60 -6.88
CA SER A 59 2.39 -15.44 -6.47
C SER A 59 1.86 -16.69 -5.76
N ALA A 60 2.18 -17.89 -6.27
CA ALA A 60 1.84 -19.15 -5.63
C ALA A 60 2.46 -19.31 -4.25
N ARG A 61 3.73 -18.92 -4.05
CA ARG A 61 4.39 -18.99 -2.74
C ARG A 61 3.80 -17.99 -1.74
N ILE A 62 3.49 -16.76 -2.19
CA ILE A 62 2.84 -15.75 -1.35
C ILE A 62 1.48 -16.29 -0.88
N PHE A 63 0.63 -16.73 -1.80
CA PHE A 63 -0.66 -17.33 -1.48
C PHE A 63 -0.55 -18.52 -0.51
N ALA A 64 0.36 -19.47 -0.79
CA ALA A 64 0.57 -20.63 0.08
C ALA A 64 0.99 -20.25 1.51
N GLY A 65 1.80 -19.19 1.64
CA GLY A 65 2.21 -18.67 2.96
C GLY A 65 1.04 -17.98 3.70
N GLU A 66 0.25 -17.17 2.98
CA GLU A 66 -0.87 -16.42 3.56
C GLU A 66 -2.00 -17.32 4.08
N VAL A 67 -2.28 -18.43 3.41
CA VAL A 67 -3.35 -19.36 3.84
C VAL A 67 -2.84 -20.49 4.75
N ALA A 68 -1.53 -20.65 4.91
CA ALA A 68 -0.92 -21.73 5.70
C ALA A 68 -1.49 -21.89 7.12
N PRO A 69 -1.77 -20.80 7.88
CA PRO A 69 -2.36 -20.92 9.22
C PRO A 69 -3.74 -21.58 9.23
N VAL A 70 -4.52 -21.39 8.15
CA VAL A 70 -5.89 -21.91 8.04
C VAL A 70 -5.89 -23.36 7.55
N VAL A 71 -5.02 -23.67 6.56
CA VAL A 71 -5.02 -25.01 5.92
C VAL A 71 -4.07 -26.02 6.58
N GLY A 72 -3.40 -25.62 7.67
CA GLY A 72 -2.56 -26.50 8.48
C GLY A 72 -1.12 -26.69 7.96
N GLY A 73 -0.64 -25.81 7.06
CA GLY A 73 0.74 -25.82 6.56
C GLY A 73 0.90 -25.23 5.17
N VAL A 74 2.13 -25.04 4.74
CA VAL A 74 2.46 -24.43 3.44
C VAL A 74 2.28 -25.44 2.30
N MET A 75 1.43 -25.12 1.34
CA MET A 75 1.22 -25.92 0.13
C MET A 75 2.45 -25.98 -0.76
N LYS A 76 2.63 -27.08 -1.47
CA LYS A 76 3.69 -27.26 -2.45
C LYS A 76 3.30 -26.75 -3.84
N THR A 77 4.30 -26.36 -4.62
CA THR A 77 4.13 -26.04 -6.03
C THR A 77 4.72 -27.14 -6.92
N ALA A 78 4.04 -27.46 -8.02
CA ALA A 78 4.48 -28.41 -9.04
C ALA A 78 4.08 -27.92 -10.44
N ALA A 79 4.42 -28.67 -11.51
CA ALA A 79 4.00 -28.33 -12.86
C ALA A 79 2.48 -28.50 -13.06
N GLU A 80 1.90 -29.50 -12.38
CA GLU A 80 0.46 -29.76 -12.32
C GLU A 80 0.00 -29.78 -10.86
N GLY A 81 -1.27 -29.47 -10.61
CA GLY A 81 -1.80 -29.41 -9.26
C GLY A 81 -3.30 -29.19 -9.21
N ASP A 82 -3.82 -29.23 -8.00
CA ASP A 82 -5.24 -29.07 -7.68
C ASP A 82 -5.71 -27.61 -7.86
N VAL A 83 -4.81 -26.66 -7.62
CA VAL A 83 -5.00 -25.22 -7.88
C VAL A 83 -4.13 -24.84 -9.06
N ARG A 84 -4.70 -24.63 -10.22
CA ARG A 84 -3.97 -24.33 -11.46
C ARG A 84 -3.89 -22.83 -11.70
N LEU A 85 -2.68 -22.34 -12.00
CA LEU A 85 -2.44 -20.94 -12.36
C LEU A 85 -2.09 -20.84 -13.85
N ALA A 86 -2.77 -19.94 -14.57
CA ALA A 86 -2.57 -19.73 -15.99
C ALA A 86 -2.61 -18.24 -16.37
N VAL A 87 -1.97 -17.89 -17.48
CA VAL A 87 -2.09 -16.57 -18.13
C VAL A 87 -2.77 -16.74 -19.48
N ASP A 88 -3.81 -15.95 -19.72
CA ASP A 88 -4.50 -15.84 -21.01
C ASP A 88 -4.42 -14.39 -21.50
N GLY A 89 -3.53 -14.14 -22.45
CA GLY A 89 -3.32 -12.81 -23.03
C GLY A 89 -4.52 -12.24 -23.82
N SER A 90 -5.63 -12.97 -23.93
CA SER A 90 -6.88 -12.42 -24.46
C SER A 90 -7.67 -11.60 -23.45
N LEU A 91 -7.38 -11.75 -22.14
CA LEU A 91 -7.94 -10.94 -21.07
C LEU A 91 -7.20 -9.60 -20.95
N GLU A 92 -7.87 -8.59 -20.39
CA GLU A 92 -7.21 -7.34 -20.01
C GLU A 92 -6.13 -7.61 -18.93
N ALA A 93 -5.09 -6.80 -18.89
CA ALA A 93 -3.87 -7.07 -18.09
C ALA A 93 -4.13 -7.44 -16.63
N GLU A 94 -5.00 -6.70 -15.93
CA GLU A 94 -5.33 -6.94 -14.52
C GLU A 94 -6.62 -7.76 -14.33
N ALA A 95 -7.27 -8.19 -15.43
CA ALA A 95 -8.46 -9.02 -15.35
C ALA A 95 -8.10 -10.46 -14.95
N TYR A 96 -9.06 -11.13 -14.29
CA TYR A 96 -8.92 -12.54 -13.93
C TYR A 96 -10.25 -13.28 -13.97
N THR A 97 -10.16 -14.60 -14.09
CA THR A 97 -11.22 -15.55 -13.78
C THR A 97 -10.75 -16.49 -12.68
N LEU A 98 -11.66 -16.85 -11.78
CA LEU A 98 -11.47 -17.85 -10.74
C LEU A 98 -12.61 -18.86 -10.85
N ALA A 99 -12.29 -20.12 -11.12
CA ALA A 99 -13.25 -21.20 -11.17
C ALA A 99 -12.92 -22.22 -10.07
N VAL A 100 -13.85 -22.41 -9.14
CA VAL A 100 -13.78 -23.43 -8.09
C VAL A 100 -14.81 -24.50 -8.40
N THR A 101 -14.37 -25.75 -8.49
CA THR A 101 -15.19 -26.94 -8.69
C THR A 101 -14.84 -27.99 -7.62
N PRO A 102 -15.67 -29.00 -7.38
CA PRO A 102 -15.31 -30.07 -6.44
C PRO A 102 -14.02 -30.85 -6.82
N SER A 103 -13.55 -30.73 -8.07
CA SER A 103 -12.36 -31.44 -8.57
C SER A 103 -11.09 -30.58 -8.56
N GLY A 104 -11.18 -29.27 -8.29
CA GLY A 104 -10.03 -28.36 -8.26
C GLY A 104 -10.38 -26.92 -8.51
N VAL A 105 -9.34 -26.09 -8.54
CA VAL A 105 -9.43 -24.64 -8.72
C VAL A 105 -8.60 -24.22 -9.92
N GLU A 106 -9.12 -23.30 -10.73
CA GLU A 106 -8.38 -22.63 -11.79
C GLU A 106 -8.40 -21.12 -11.59
N VAL A 107 -7.22 -20.49 -11.61
CA VAL A 107 -7.04 -19.04 -11.59
C VAL A 107 -6.34 -18.63 -12.86
N CYS A 108 -7.03 -17.87 -13.71
CA CYS A 108 -6.50 -17.40 -14.98
C CYS A 108 -6.54 -15.87 -15.00
N GLY A 109 -5.44 -15.22 -15.38
CA GLY A 109 -5.36 -13.75 -15.49
C GLY A 109 -4.81 -13.31 -16.83
N GLY A 110 -5.08 -12.07 -17.24
CA GLY A 110 -4.52 -11.48 -18.45
C GLY A 110 -3.00 -11.35 -18.41
N THR A 111 -2.45 -11.16 -17.21
CA THR A 111 -1.02 -11.14 -16.89
C THR A 111 -0.79 -11.82 -15.54
N PRO A 112 0.48 -12.01 -15.09
CA PRO A 112 0.78 -12.47 -13.73
C PRO A 112 0.12 -11.63 -12.63
N GLN A 113 -0.06 -10.32 -12.85
CA GLN A 113 -0.79 -9.44 -11.93
C GLN A 113 -2.28 -9.82 -11.83
N GLY A 114 -2.95 -10.11 -12.95
CA GLY A 114 -4.32 -10.60 -12.94
C GLY A 114 -4.46 -11.92 -12.18
N VAL A 115 -3.51 -12.86 -12.36
CA VAL A 115 -3.46 -14.11 -11.59
C VAL A 115 -3.29 -13.83 -10.10
N PHE A 116 -2.42 -12.90 -9.72
CA PHE A 116 -2.24 -12.49 -8.34
C PHE A 116 -3.55 -11.96 -7.73
N HIS A 117 -4.30 -11.13 -8.46
CA HIS A 117 -5.61 -10.63 -8.02
C HIS A 117 -6.64 -11.77 -7.84
N GLY A 118 -6.63 -12.75 -8.74
CA GLY A 118 -7.46 -13.96 -8.61
C GLY A 118 -7.10 -14.78 -7.37
N LEU A 119 -5.80 -14.91 -7.06
CA LEU A 119 -5.32 -15.56 -5.85
C LEU A 119 -5.73 -14.81 -4.59
N GLN A 120 -5.78 -13.46 -4.59
CA GLN A 120 -6.31 -12.69 -3.45
C GLN A 120 -7.80 -12.94 -3.24
N SER A 121 -8.59 -13.15 -4.30
CA SER A 121 -9.98 -13.58 -4.18
C SER A 121 -10.10 -14.99 -3.62
N LEU A 122 -9.30 -15.93 -4.12
CA LEU A 122 -9.26 -17.31 -3.58
C LEU A 122 -8.83 -17.32 -2.11
N ARG A 123 -7.83 -16.50 -1.74
CA ARG A 123 -7.39 -16.35 -0.36
C ARG A 123 -8.54 -15.98 0.59
N GLN A 124 -9.35 -14.99 0.21
CA GLN A 124 -10.51 -14.60 1.02
C GLN A 124 -11.46 -15.78 1.20
N LEU A 125 -11.80 -16.48 0.13
CA LEU A 125 -12.68 -17.65 0.19
C LEU A 125 -12.12 -18.79 1.05
N VAL A 126 -10.81 -19.04 1.00
CA VAL A 126 -10.13 -20.06 1.81
C VAL A 126 -10.15 -19.67 3.29
N ILE A 127 -9.93 -18.41 3.62
CA ILE A 127 -9.91 -17.94 5.01
C ILE A 127 -11.32 -17.93 5.58
N ASP A 128 -12.29 -17.36 4.88
CA ASP A 128 -13.68 -17.27 5.33
C ASP A 128 -14.33 -18.66 5.51
N GLY A 129 -13.96 -19.60 4.65
CA GLY A 129 -14.48 -20.98 4.70
C GLY A 129 -13.63 -21.97 5.52
N GLU A 130 -12.61 -21.50 6.28
CA GLU A 130 -11.71 -22.36 7.06
C GLU A 130 -11.12 -23.51 6.21
N GLY A 131 -10.73 -23.22 4.96
CA GLY A 131 -10.23 -24.18 4.00
C GLY A 131 -11.29 -24.81 3.09
N VAL A 132 -12.58 -24.70 3.40
CA VAL A 132 -13.67 -25.22 2.56
C VAL A 132 -14.22 -24.11 1.67
N VAL A 133 -13.93 -24.19 0.37
CA VAL A 133 -14.28 -23.16 -0.61
C VAL A 133 -15.53 -23.60 -1.40
N PRO A 134 -16.59 -22.78 -1.48
CA PRO A 134 -17.77 -23.11 -2.28
C PRO A 134 -17.41 -23.14 -3.77
N ALA A 135 -18.03 -24.02 -4.52
CA ALA A 135 -17.94 -24.02 -5.97
C ALA A 135 -18.51 -22.70 -6.53
N VAL A 136 -17.72 -21.98 -7.29
CA VAL A 136 -18.05 -20.64 -7.80
C VAL A 136 -17.24 -20.32 -9.04
N THR A 137 -17.80 -19.55 -9.95
CA THR A 137 -17.07 -18.88 -11.02
C THR A 137 -17.11 -17.37 -10.76
N VAL A 138 -15.92 -16.75 -10.68
CA VAL A 138 -15.74 -15.31 -10.55
C VAL A 138 -15.07 -14.78 -11.80
N SER A 139 -15.54 -13.64 -12.30
CA SER A 139 -14.85 -12.86 -13.34
C SER A 139 -14.78 -11.42 -12.88
N ASP A 140 -13.58 -10.84 -12.94
CA ASP A 140 -13.35 -9.50 -12.39
C ASP A 140 -12.23 -8.78 -13.12
N LYS A 141 -12.28 -7.46 -13.07
CA LYS A 141 -11.23 -6.54 -13.49
C LYS A 141 -11.39 -5.20 -12.77
N PRO A 142 -10.31 -4.43 -12.58
CA PRO A 142 -10.44 -3.12 -11.94
C PRO A 142 -11.17 -2.10 -12.82
N TYR A 143 -11.94 -1.22 -12.18
CA TYR A 143 -12.54 -0.04 -12.84
C TYR A 143 -11.52 1.07 -13.10
N PHE A 144 -10.53 1.21 -12.21
CA PHE A 144 -9.54 2.28 -12.25
C PHE A 144 -8.14 1.70 -12.35
N ALA A 145 -7.32 2.25 -13.24
CA ALA A 145 -5.92 1.88 -13.40
C ALA A 145 -5.08 2.28 -12.17
N HIS A 146 -5.41 3.40 -11.51
CA HIS A 146 -4.75 3.86 -10.28
C HIS A 146 -5.63 3.55 -9.07
N ARG A 147 -5.16 2.68 -8.18
CA ARG A 147 -5.84 2.29 -6.94
C ARG A 147 -4.82 2.28 -5.82
N GLY A 148 -4.86 3.26 -4.95
CA GLY A 148 -3.81 3.46 -3.95
C GLY A 148 -4.32 3.67 -2.53
N GLY A 149 -3.39 3.51 -1.61
CA GLY A 149 -3.49 3.94 -0.22
C GLY A 149 -2.27 4.73 0.17
N MET A 150 -2.40 5.61 1.14
CA MET A 150 -1.33 6.45 1.68
C MET A 150 -0.97 6.01 3.09
N LEU A 151 0.33 6.00 3.43
CA LEU A 151 0.83 5.87 4.79
C LEU A 151 1.71 7.08 5.12
N ASP A 152 1.49 7.64 6.31
CA ASP A 152 2.23 8.79 6.85
C ASP A 152 3.14 8.36 8.01
N PRO A 153 4.43 8.07 7.76
CA PRO A 153 5.41 7.79 8.80
C PRO A 153 5.95 9.05 9.49
N CYS A 154 5.65 10.24 8.98
CA CYS A 154 6.16 11.49 9.53
C CYS A 154 5.51 11.78 10.87
N ARG A 155 4.17 11.69 10.94
CA ARG A 155 3.42 11.91 12.17
C ARG A 155 3.59 10.76 13.16
N HIS A 156 3.72 9.52 12.65
CA HIS A 156 4.02 8.33 13.42
C HIS A 156 4.95 7.41 12.64
N PHE A 157 6.15 7.13 13.18
CA PHE A 157 7.10 6.25 12.50
C PHE A 157 6.64 4.80 12.58
N TRP A 158 6.59 4.13 11.42
CA TRP A 158 6.27 2.72 11.26
C TRP A 158 7.54 1.94 10.94
N THR A 159 7.74 0.81 11.59
CA THR A 159 8.88 -0.07 11.29
C THR A 159 8.76 -0.69 9.89
N VAL A 160 9.87 -1.23 9.39
CA VAL A 160 9.89 -1.93 8.09
C VAL A 160 8.86 -3.06 8.04
N ASP A 161 8.70 -3.80 9.14
CA ASP A 161 7.75 -4.92 9.20
C ASP A 161 6.30 -4.42 9.18
N GLU A 162 5.96 -3.35 9.89
CA GLU A 162 4.65 -2.72 9.85
C GLU A 162 4.31 -2.14 8.46
N VAL A 163 5.31 -1.59 7.76
CA VAL A 163 5.14 -1.14 6.36
C VAL A 163 4.87 -2.33 5.44
N LYS A 164 5.52 -3.49 5.66
CA LYS A 164 5.21 -4.72 4.91
C LYS A 164 3.78 -5.20 5.16
N GLU A 165 3.31 -5.16 6.42
CA GLU A 165 1.91 -5.48 6.76
C GLU A 165 0.94 -4.55 6.02
N TYR A 166 1.26 -3.24 5.96
CA TYR A 166 0.45 -2.29 5.19
C TYR A 166 0.43 -2.62 3.69
N ILE A 167 1.57 -2.99 3.10
CA ILE A 167 1.65 -3.44 1.71
C ILE A 167 0.80 -4.71 1.50
N ASP A 168 0.80 -5.66 2.44
CA ASP A 168 -0.04 -6.85 2.38
C ASP A 168 -1.54 -6.49 2.41
N ILE A 169 -1.95 -5.52 3.24
CA ILE A 169 -3.32 -5.02 3.26
C ILE A 169 -3.71 -4.42 1.90
N LEU A 170 -2.84 -3.60 1.30
CA LEU A 170 -3.09 -3.07 -0.04
C LEU A 170 -3.25 -4.19 -1.08
N ALA A 171 -2.39 -5.22 -1.02
CA ALA A 171 -2.42 -6.38 -1.92
C ALA A 171 -3.73 -7.17 -1.82
N ILE A 172 -4.19 -7.47 -0.59
CA ILE A 172 -5.46 -8.17 -0.32
C ILE A 172 -6.64 -7.46 -0.99
N HIS A 173 -6.62 -6.14 -0.99
CA HIS A 173 -7.65 -5.30 -1.61
C HIS A 173 -7.38 -4.99 -3.09
N LYS A 174 -6.39 -5.62 -3.72
CA LYS A 174 -6.02 -5.45 -5.14
C LYS A 174 -5.66 -4.00 -5.50
N LEU A 175 -5.14 -3.25 -4.53
CA LEU A 175 -4.58 -1.92 -4.77
C LEU A 175 -3.20 -2.08 -5.42
N ASN A 176 -2.81 -1.15 -6.28
CA ASN A 176 -1.58 -1.23 -7.06
C ASN A 176 -0.63 -0.04 -6.87
N LYS A 177 -1.00 0.90 -6.02
CA LYS A 177 -0.18 2.06 -5.68
C LYS A 177 -0.08 2.23 -4.18
N PHE A 178 1.13 2.48 -3.69
CA PHE A 178 1.41 2.85 -2.31
C PHE A 178 2.01 4.25 -2.30
N HIS A 179 1.25 5.23 -1.86
CA HIS A 179 1.72 6.60 -1.64
C HIS A 179 2.37 6.67 -0.26
N TRP A 180 3.68 6.92 -0.23
CA TRP A 180 4.48 6.90 1.00
C TRP A 180 4.98 8.29 1.33
N HIS A 181 4.37 8.92 2.35
CA HIS A 181 4.62 10.29 2.77
C HIS A 181 5.86 10.37 3.66
N LEU A 182 7.04 10.47 3.05
CA LEU A 182 8.34 10.26 3.70
C LEU A 182 8.92 11.48 4.39
N THR A 183 8.38 12.68 4.16
CA THR A 183 8.91 13.91 4.75
C THR A 183 7.79 14.86 5.12
N ASP A 184 7.86 15.47 6.30
CA ASP A 184 6.97 16.51 6.79
C ASP A 184 7.53 17.12 8.08
N ASP A 185 7.04 18.25 8.52
CA ASP A 185 7.46 18.98 9.74
C ASP A 185 7.68 18.09 10.97
N GLN A 186 6.96 16.96 11.08
CA GLN A 186 7.06 16.07 12.23
C GLN A 186 8.22 15.09 12.17
N GLY A 187 8.91 15.01 11.03
CA GLY A 187 10.15 14.26 10.88
C GLY A 187 10.45 13.77 9.47
N TRP A 188 11.70 13.79 9.13
CA TRP A 188 12.26 13.27 7.89
C TRP A 188 12.48 11.76 7.97
N ARG A 189 12.00 10.96 7.02
CA ARG A 189 11.97 9.50 7.14
C ARG A 189 12.81 8.71 6.14
N ILE A 190 13.56 9.36 5.26
CA ILE A 190 14.37 8.66 4.25
C ILE A 190 15.85 9.06 4.34
N GLU A 191 16.76 8.08 4.31
CA GLU A 191 18.20 8.34 4.26
C GLU A 191 18.61 9.00 2.94
N ILE A 192 19.21 10.19 3.06
CA ILE A 192 19.90 10.89 1.98
C ILE A 192 21.38 11.01 2.37
N LYS A 193 22.22 10.24 1.73
CA LYS A 193 23.64 10.12 2.12
C LYS A 193 24.39 11.44 2.04
N LYS A 194 24.00 12.29 1.10
CA LYS A 194 24.60 13.61 0.94
C LYS A 194 24.27 14.56 2.09
N TYR A 195 23.16 14.33 2.80
CA TYR A 195 22.65 15.20 3.85
C TYR A 195 22.38 14.43 5.16
N PRO A 196 23.44 14.01 5.87
CA PRO A 196 23.31 13.11 7.03
C PRO A 196 22.50 13.69 8.21
N ARG A 197 22.42 15.01 8.35
CA ARG A 197 21.60 15.63 9.41
C ARG A 197 20.10 15.43 9.21
N LEU A 198 19.65 15.04 8.03
CA LEU A 198 18.25 14.66 7.80
C LEU A 198 17.86 13.43 8.63
N THR A 199 18.79 12.50 8.88
CA THR A 199 18.54 11.27 9.64
C THR A 199 19.19 11.26 11.03
N SER A 200 20.23 12.06 11.28
CA SER A 200 20.81 12.16 12.63
C SER A 200 20.05 13.15 13.53
N PHE A 201 19.32 14.11 12.95
CA PHE A 201 18.64 15.18 13.68
C PHE A 201 17.17 15.36 13.24
N ALA A 202 16.90 15.63 11.96
CA ALA A 202 15.56 15.96 11.47
C ALA A 202 14.53 14.81 11.57
N ALA A 203 14.97 13.58 11.77
CA ALA A 203 14.13 12.40 11.98
C ALA A 203 13.66 12.23 13.44
N TRP A 204 14.12 13.06 14.37
CA TRP A 204 13.99 12.82 15.81
C TRP A 204 13.40 14.00 16.55
N ARG A 205 12.48 13.73 17.48
CA ARG A 205 11.85 14.69 18.37
C ARG A 205 11.74 14.12 19.80
N PRO A 206 11.71 14.94 20.86
CA PRO A 206 11.70 14.44 22.23
C PRO A 206 10.31 13.97 22.73
N GLU A 207 9.29 13.92 21.87
CA GLU A 207 7.93 13.52 22.22
C GLU A 207 7.37 12.56 21.14
N ALA A 208 6.91 11.40 21.56
CA ALA A 208 6.36 10.39 20.66
C ALA A 208 5.05 10.83 19.99
N GLU A 209 4.16 11.45 20.79
CA GLU A 209 2.87 11.92 20.29
C GLU A 209 3.05 13.28 19.61
N TRP A 210 2.93 13.31 18.27
CA TRP A 210 3.20 14.50 17.48
C TRP A 210 2.33 15.71 17.85
N LYS A 211 1.07 15.52 18.27
CA LYS A 211 0.19 16.62 18.70
C LYS A 211 0.67 17.29 19.99
N LYS A 212 1.23 16.54 20.93
CA LYS A 212 1.83 17.10 22.14
C LYS A 212 3.09 17.87 21.80
N TRP A 213 3.96 17.28 20.97
CA TRP A 213 5.16 17.95 20.50
C TRP A 213 4.82 19.23 19.74
N TRP A 214 3.81 19.21 18.87
CA TRP A 214 3.36 20.36 18.10
C TRP A 214 2.89 21.51 18.98
N ASN A 215 2.21 21.22 20.09
CA ASN A 215 1.61 22.20 21.00
C ASN A 215 2.50 22.51 22.24
N THR A 216 3.78 22.15 22.21
CA THR A 216 4.71 22.43 23.32
C THR A 216 4.87 23.93 23.55
N ALA A 217 4.79 24.39 24.82
CA ALA A 217 4.83 25.80 25.18
C ALA A 217 6.13 26.50 24.77
N ASP A 218 7.26 25.79 24.83
CA ASP A 218 8.60 26.30 24.47
C ASP A 218 8.88 26.22 22.96
N GLY A 219 7.85 25.93 22.15
CA GLY A 219 7.96 25.65 20.74
C GLY A 219 8.52 24.26 20.46
N ARG A 220 8.08 23.67 19.34
CA ARG A 220 8.55 22.36 18.89
C ARG A 220 10.04 22.40 18.54
N LYS A 221 10.78 21.38 19.00
CA LYS A 221 12.22 21.22 18.75
C LYS A 221 12.50 19.79 18.29
N TYR A 222 13.47 19.65 17.40
CA TYR A 222 14.09 18.38 17.06
C TYR A 222 15.23 18.09 18.02
N CYS A 223 15.68 16.86 18.07
CA CYS A 223 16.82 16.45 18.90
C CYS A 223 17.78 15.56 18.09
N GLU A 224 19.01 15.41 18.57
CA GLU A 224 19.93 14.46 17.96
C GLU A 224 19.45 13.02 18.23
N ARG A 225 19.77 12.10 17.36
CA ARG A 225 19.41 10.68 17.47
C ARG A 225 19.82 10.04 18.80
N GLU A 226 20.96 10.47 19.32
CA GLU A 226 21.56 9.96 20.54
C GLU A 226 20.94 10.54 21.82
N ASP A 227 20.04 11.51 21.71
CA ASP A 227 19.31 12.05 22.87
C ASP A 227 18.47 10.94 23.52
N PRO A 228 18.57 10.74 24.86
CA PRO A 228 17.78 9.73 25.56
C PRO A 228 16.25 9.89 25.40
N ALA A 229 15.77 11.09 25.09
CA ALA A 229 14.36 11.36 24.83
C ALA A 229 13.96 11.19 23.35
N ALA A 230 14.92 10.93 22.45
CA ALA A 230 14.65 10.87 21.01
C ALA A 230 13.59 9.83 20.65
N GLN A 231 12.55 10.30 19.97
CA GLN A 231 11.46 9.51 19.40
C GLN A 231 11.39 9.75 17.90
N GLY A 232 11.26 8.68 17.13
CA GLY A 232 11.22 8.76 15.68
C GLY A 232 11.90 7.59 15.01
N GLY A 233 12.42 7.81 13.82
CA GLY A 233 13.09 6.81 13.03
C GLY A 233 13.19 7.26 11.58
N TYR A 234 13.90 6.48 10.80
CA TYR A 234 14.01 6.68 9.36
C TYR A 234 14.28 5.33 8.67
N TYR A 235 14.05 5.29 7.39
CA TYR A 235 14.37 4.13 6.54
C TYR A 235 15.73 4.36 5.89
N THR A 236 16.63 3.39 6.06
CA THR A 236 17.90 3.37 5.31
C THR A 236 17.62 3.12 3.83
N GLN A 237 18.56 3.45 2.96
CA GLN A 237 18.42 3.13 1.54
C GLN A 237 18.26 1.62 1.28
N GLU A 238 18.78 0.76 2.18
CA GLU A 238 18.59 -0.68 2.07
C GLU A 238 17.18 -1.10 2.45
N ASP A 239 16.61 -0.53 3.53
CA ASP A 239 15.20 -0.72 3.91
C ASP A 239 14.27 -0.33 2.76
N ILE A 240 14.55 0.81 2.11
CA ILE A 240 13.78 1.27 0.93
C ILE A 240 13.85 0.23 -0.20
N ARG A 241 15.04 -0.27 -0.53
CA ARG A 241 15.20 -1.28 -1.59
C ARG A 241 14.47 -2.58 -1.25
N GLU A 242 14.48 -2.97 0.02
CA GLU A 242 13.76 -4.14 0.50
C GLU A 242 12.25 -3.96 0.33
N LEU A 243 11.70 -2.81 0.78
CA LEU A 243 10.26 -2.51 0.68
C LEU A 243 9.80 -2.36 -0.78
N VAL A 244 10.62 -1.75 -1.63
CA VAL A 244 10.33 -1.65 -3.07
C VAL A 244 10.25 -3.04 -3.71
N ARG A 245 11.19 -3.96 -3.40
CA ARG A 245 11.11 -5.34 -3.88
C ARG A 245 9.89 -6.06 -3.34
N TYR A 246 9.60 -5.92 -2.06
CA TYR A 246 8.46 -6.54 -1.38
C TYR A 246 7.12 -6.12 -2.00
N ALA A 247 6.96 -4.82 -2.28
CA ALA A 247 5.78 -4.27 -2.95
C ALA A 247 5.68 -4.76 -4.41
N ALA A 248 6.80 -4.76 -5.14
CA ALA A 248 6.84 -5.21 -6.53
C ALA A 248 6.44 -6.70 -6.68
N GLU A 249 6.79 -7.53 -5.69
CA GLU A 249 6.36 -8.93 -5.64
C GLU A 249 4.84 -9.12 -5.50
N ARG A 250 4.14 -8.06 -5.05
CA ARG A 250 2.68 -7.95 -4.90
C ARG A 250 2.03 -7.07 -5.97
N HIS A 251 2.79 -6.72 -7.01
CA HIS A 251 2.35 -5.83 -8.10
C HIS A 251 1.93 -4.43 -7.63
N ILE A 252 2.57 -3.94 -6.56
CA ILE A 252 2.36 -2.60 -6.01
C ILE A 252 3.57 -1.73 -6.32
N THR A 253 3.33 -0.55 -6.90
CA THR A 253 4.35 0.48 -7.11
C THR A 253 4.32 1.46 -5.94
N ILE A 254 5.46 1.70 -5.29
CA ILE A 254 5.57 2.73 -4.26
C ILE A 254 5.84 4.08 -4.94
N ILE A 255 5.02 5.08 -4.63
CA ILE A 255 5.17 6.47 -5.03
C ILE A 255 5.66 7.24 -3.79
N PRO A 256 6.94 7.63 -3.72
CA PRO A 256 7.45 8.40 -2.60
C PRO A 256 6.96 9.84 -2.67
N GLU A 257 6.69 10.44 -1.51
CA GLU A 257 6.45 11.87 -1.38
C GLU A 257 7.57 12.54 -0.62
N ILE A 258 8.09 13.63 -1.20
CA ILE A 258 9.09 14.52 -0.62
C ILE A 258 8.51 15.93 -0.66
N GLU A 259 8.18 16.46 0.50
CA GLU A 259 7.51 17.74 0.63
C GLU A 259 8.40 18.92 0.21
N MET A 260 7.84 19.77 -0.62
CA MET A 260 8.39 21.06 -1.02
C MET A 260 7.30 21.92 -1.66
N PRO A 261 7.31 23.24 -1.46
CA PRO A 261 8.26 24.05 -0.72
C PRO A 261 7.96 24.20 0.77
N ALA A 262 6.79 23.78 1.24
CA ALA A 262 6.37 23.83 2.64
C ALA A 262 6.59 22.49 3.36
N HIS A 263 6.02 22.33 4.56
CA HIS A 263 6.16 21.12 5.38
C HIS A 263 7.60 20.64 5.52
N SER A 264 8.54 21.60 5.70
CA SER A 264 9.98 21.35 5.65
C SER A 264 10.71 21.93 6.89
N GLU A 265 10.00 22.16 8.01
CA GLU A 265 10.58 22.73 9.21
C GLU A 265 11.73 21.87 9.76
N GLU A 266 11.62 20.55 9.67
CA GLU A 266 12.63 19.58 10.09
C GLU A 266 13.94 19.75 9.28
N VAL A 267 13.81 19.97 7.96
CA VAL A 267 14.95 20.27 7.09
C VAL A 267 15.56 21.62 7.44
N LEU A 268 14.71 22.64 7.62
CA LEU A 268 15.18 24.01 7.88
C LEU A 268 15.76 24.15 9.30
N ALA A 269 15.39 23.29 10.24
CA ALA A 269 16.06 23.20 11.53
C ALA A 269 17.45 22.55 11.41
N ALA A 270 17.62 21.56 10.53
CA ALA A 270 18.89 20.90 10.27
C ALA A 270 19.82 21.72 9.37
N TYR A 271 19.27 22.45 8.38
CA TYR A 271 19.96 23.23 7.37
C TYR A 271 19.35 24.64 7.22
N PRO A 272 19.51 25.51 8.23
CA PRO A 272 18.77 26.78 8.30
C PRO A 272 19.08 27.75 7.15
N GLY A 273 20.23 27.62 6.49
CA GLY A 273 20.59 28.42 5.31
C GLY A 273 19.63 28.26 4.13
N LEU A 274 18.79 27.23 4.12
CA LEU A 274 17.77 26.99 3.09
C LEU A 274 16.47 27.75 3.34
N SER A 275 16.30 28.38 4.51
CA SER A 275 15.15 29.23 4.84
C SER A 275 15.36 30.69 4.44
N CYS A 276 14.29 31.47 4.35
CA CYS A 276 14.39 32.93 4.12
C CYS A 276 15.03 33.67 5.30
N ALA A 277 14.88 33.16 6.52
CA ALA A 277 15.43 33.74 7.72
C ALA A 277 16.93 33.41 7.95
N GLY A 278 17.39 32.28 7.42
CA GLY A 278 18.73 31.77 7.67
C GLY A 278 18.94 31.26 9.12
N GLU A 279 17.85 31.09 9.87
CA GLU A 279 17.86 30.65 11.26
C GLU A 279 16.87 29.47 11.45
N PRO A 280 17.18 28.51 12.35
CA PRO A 280 16.29 27.39 12.62
C PRO A 280 14.99 27.85 13.31
N TYR A 281 13.89 27.13 13.07
CA TYR A 281 12.57 27.36 13.70
C TYR A 281 11.94 28.73 13.38
N LYS A 282 12.28 29.34 12.24
CA LYS A 282 11.73 30.65 11.80
C LYS A 282 10.78 30.53 10.58
N GLY A 283 10.38 29.35 10.25
CA GLY A 283 9.45 29.04 9.16
C GLY A 283 9.56 27.59 8.73
N SER A 284 8.58 27.13 7.98
CA SER A 284 8.48 25.78 7.43
C SER A 284 8.63 25.74 5.92
N ASP A 285 8.79 26.91 5.27
CA ASP A 285 8.89 27.00 3.82
C ASP A 285 10.34 27.24 3.37
N PHE A 286 10.79 26.51 2.38
CA PHE A 286 12.08 26.76 1.71
C PHE A 286 12.16 28.18 1.14
N CYS A 287 13.35 28.75 1.11
CA CYS A 287 13.61 30.02 0.43
C CYS A 287 13.71 29.78 -1.09
N VAL A 288 12.62 30.03 -1.81
CA VAL A 288 12.56 29.84 -3.28
C VAL A 288 13.39 30.86 -4.08
N GLY A 289 13.92 31.89 -3.42
CA GLY A 289 14.89 32.82 -4.02
C GLY A 289 16.36 32.40 -3.82
N ASN A 290 16.63 31.28 -3.17
CA ASN A 290 17.98 30.82 -2.87
C ASN A 290 18.36 29.63 -3.78
N GLU A 291 19.41 29.76 -4.58
CA GLU A 291 19.89 28.69 -5.46
C GLU A 291 20.36 27.44 -4.70
N GLU A 292 20.84 27.59 -3.48
CA GLU A 292 21.22 26.45 -2.64
C GLU A 292 20.01 25.55 -2.31
N THR A 293 18.81 26.13 -2.24
CA THR A 293 17.56 25.36 -2.05
C THR A 293 17.34 24.40 -3.23
N PHE A 294 17.46 24.88 -4.45
CA PHE A 294 17.28 24.04 -5.64
C PHE A 294 18.38 22.98 -5.73
N THR A 295 19.63 23.35 -5.45
CA THR A 295 20.74 22.39 -5.38
C THR A 295 20.50 21.31 -4.32
N PHE A 296 19.96 21.67 -3.15
CA PHE A 296 19.58 20.71 -2.11
C PHE A 296 18.48 19.76 -2.61
N LEU A 297 17.39 20.30 -3.15
CA LEU A 297 16.25 19.52 -3.63
C LEU A 297 16.62 18.61 -4.80
N GLU A 298 17.41 19.07 -5.75
CA GLU A 298 17.94 18.27 -6.85
C GLU A 298 18.77 17.08 -6.36
N ASN A 299 19.63 17.30 -5.37
CA ASN A 299 20.42 16.22 -4.77
C ASN A 299 19.54 15.20 -4.03
N VAL A 300 18.54 15.66 -3.28
CA VAL A 300 17.57 14.79 -2.61
C VAL A 300 16.81 13.95 -3.63
N LEU A 301 16.20 14.60 -4.62
CA LEU A 301 15.43 13.91 -5.66
C LEU A 301 16.30 12.94 -6.48
N THR A 302 17.56 13.26 -6.72
CA THR A 302 18.50 12.35 -7.41
C THR A 302 18.68 11.03 -6.64
N GLU A 303 18.85 11.07 -5.31
CA GLU A 303 18.96 9.86 -4.51
C GLU A 303 17.62 9.12 -4.43
N VAL A 304 16.49 9.84 -4.29
CA VAL A 304 15.14 9.25 -4.28
C VAL A 304 14.84 8.54 -5.60
N MET A 305 15.09 9.19 -6.76
CA MET A 305 14.88 8.57 -8.07
C MET A 305 15.71 7.29 -8.28
N ALA A 306 16.89 7.21 -7.68
CA ALA A 306 17.72 6.02 -7.76
C ALA A 306 17.18 4.84 -6.90
N LEU A 307 16.32 5.11 -5.93
CA LEU A 307 15.76 4.12 -5.03
C LEU A 307 14.38 3.61 -5.48
N PHE A 308 13.56 4.45 -6.09
CA PHE A 308 12.19 4.13 -6.47
C PHE A 308 12.04 4.01 -7.98
N PRO A 309 11.62 2.84 -8.50
CA PRO A 309 11.37 2.64 -9.93
C PRO A 309 10.00 3.19 -10.37
N SER A 310 9.41 4.06 -9.59
CA SER A 310 8.12 4.70 -9.89
C SER A 310 8.29 5.70 -11.03
N GLU A 311 7.29 5.77 -11.91
CA GLU A 311 7.19 6.80 -12.95
C GLU A 311 6.96 8.20 -12.36
N TYR A 312 6.39 8.27 -11.15
CA TYR A 312 6.03 9.50 -10.46
C TYR A 312 6.71 9.59 -9.10
N ILE A 313 7.09 10.82 -8.74
CA ILE A 313 7.41 11.24 -7.37
C ILE A 313 6.40 12.32 -7.01
N HIS A 314 5.76 12.19 -5.86
CA HIS A 314 4.90 13.23 -5.29
C HIS A 314 5.80 14.27 -4.61
N ILE A 315 5.58 15.55 -4.87
CA ILE A 315 6.39 16.64 -4.30
C ILE A 315 5.63 17.47 -3.27
N GLY A 316 4.47 17.01 -2.80
CA GLY A 316 3.60 17.75 -1.91
C GLY A 316 3.11 19.05 -2.53
N GLY A 317 3.40 20.16 -1.87
CA GLY A 317 3.14 21.50 -2.37
C GLY A 317 1.94 22.19 -1.74
N ASP A 318 1.36 21.55 -0.73
CA ASP A 318 0.23 22.09 0.02
C ASP A 318 0.68 23.05 1.12
N GLU A 319 -0.26 23.85 1.58
CA GLU A 319 -0.18 24.76 2.73
C GLU A 319 1.01 25.75 2.76
N ALA A 320 1.70 26.00 1.63
CA ALA A 320 2.82 26.95 1.57
C ALA A 320 2.36 28.37 2.01
N GLY A 321 2.92 28.85 3.13
CA GLY A 321 2.50 30.10 3.74
C GLY A 321 2.91 31.33 2.95
N LYS A 322 4.02 31.28 2.21
CA LYS A 322 4.55 32.34 1.31
C LYS A 322 4.87 33.70 1.98
N GLN A 323 4.51 33.93 3.23
CA GLN A 323 4.70 35.24 3.89
C GLN A 323 6.16 35.65 3.96
N ALA A 324 7.05 34.67 4.20
CA ALA A 324 8.50 34.92 4.21
C ALA A 324 9.03 35.38 2.85
N TRP A 325 8.48 34.86 1.75
CA TRP A 325 8.92 35.19 0.40
C TRP A 325 8.66 36.63 0.04
N LYS A 326 7.53 37.24 0.51
CA LYS A 326 7.16 38.65 0.27
C LYS A 326 8.19 39.62 0.79
N SER A 327 8.84 39.30 1.90
CA SER A 327 9.83 40.16 2.54
C SER A 327 11.28 39.77 2.24
N CYS A 328 11.54 38.53 1.82
CA CYS A 328 12.88 38.03 1.55
C CYS A 328 13.52 38.69 0.33
N PRO A 329 14.72 39.32 0.50
CA PRO A 329 15.40 39.97 -0.62
C PRO A 329 15.74 39.03 -1.78
N LYS A 330 16.11 37.76 -1.50
CA LYS A 330 16.41 36.74 -2.52
C LYS A 330 15.17 36.38 -3.33
N CYS A 331 14.02 36.11 -2.64
CA CYS A 331 12.77 35.78 -3.32
C CYS A 331 12.25 36.94 -4.16
N ARG A 332 12.29 38.17 -3.63
CA ARG A 332 11.90 39.37 -4.38
C ARG A 332 12.78 39.61 -5.62
N ARG A 333 14.07 39.31 -5.53
CA ARG A 333 14.97 39.41 -6.68
C ARG A 333 14.54 38.42 -7.75
N ARG A 334 14.34 37.14 -7.41
CA ARG A 334 13.87 36.12 -8.34
C ARG A 334 12.57 36.52 -9.01
N MET A 335 11.60 37.00 -8.21
CA MET A 335 10.32 37.49 -8.77
C MET A 335 10.51 38.58 -9.82
N ALA A 336 11.44 39.50 -9.57
CA ALA A 336 11.76 40.57 -10.52
C ALA A 336 12.51 40.07 -11.77
N ASP A 337 13.50 39.20 -11.58
CA ASP A 337 14.33 38.65 -12.63
C ASP A 337 13.55 37.74 -13.59
N GLU A 338 12.55 36.99 -13.05
CA GLU A 338 11.70 36.08 -13.80
C GLU A 338 10.33 36.67 -14.16
N GLU A 339 10.13 37.99 -13.94
CA GLU A 339 8.89 38.72 -14.23
C GLU A 339 7.61 38.08 -13.64
N LEU A 340 7.74 37.46 -12.44
CA LEU A 340 6.62 36.82 -11.77
C LEU A 340 5.66 37.87 -11.17
N LYS A 341 4.34 37.66 -11.33
CA LYS A 341 3.31 38.61 -10.86
C LYS A 341 3.03 38.50 -9.37
N ASN A 342 3.27 37.31 -8.80
CA ASN A 342 3.08 37.02 -7.37
C ASN A 342 4.06 35.91 -6.95
N GLU A 343 4.11 35.66 -5.66
CA GLU A 343 4.84 34.56 -5.02
C GLU A 343 4.14 33.20 -5.17
#